data_b222af4e7b4997194765a1030fa43032
#
_entry.id   b222af4e7b4997194765a1030fa43032
#
_cell.length_a   1.000
_cell.length_b   1.000
_cell.length_c   1.000
_cell.angle_alpha   90.00
_cell.angle_beta   90.00
_cell.angle_gamma   90.00
#
_symmetry.space_group_name_H-M   'P 1'
#
loop_
_entity.id
_entity.type
_entity.pdbx_description
1 polymer ?
#
loop_
_entity_poly.entity_id
_entity_poly.type
_entity_poly.pdbx_seq_one_letter_code
_entity_poly.pdbx_strand_id
1 'polypeptide(L)'
;MMKKILIVLVFYAFSASVNGQNYDLRSYLEEGFKAPNTNYIGEAWLNPLIRGDNSLNYNITKATFKANSTLNWHKHTSPQVIIVVEGIGYYQEKDKPAIKLIVGDVLKCAPDIEHWHSSSKESDVTYLAIYSGETEWTEILTQESYDQVAAQLK
;
A
#
# COMPACT_ATOMS: atom_id res chain seq x y z
N MET A 1 55.83 -22.32 -57.50
CA MET A 1 54.67 -21.36 -57.31
C MET A 1 53.73 -21.98 -56.31
N MET A 2 53.73 -21.54 -55.04
CA MET A 2 52.82 -22.00 -53.99
C MET A 2 51.56 -21.11 -54.03
N LYS A 3 50.39 -21.71 -54.28
CA LYS A 3 49.08 -21.02 -54.20
C LYS A 3 48.68 -20.89 -52.72
N LYS A 4 48.63 -19.67 -52.23
CA LYS A 4 48.06 -19.38 -50.90
C LYS A 4 46.53 -19.47 -50.99
N ILE A 5 45.96 -20.45 -50.24
CA ILE A 5 44.55 -20.58 -50.07
C ILE A 5 44.14 -19.64 -48.93
N LEU A 6 43.28 -18.63 -49.25
CA LEU A 6 42.69 -17.71 -48.28
C LEU A 6 41.42 -18.33 -47.74
N ILE A 7 41.44 -18.81 -46.50
CA ILE A 7 40.23 -19.30 -45.82
C ILE A 7 39.53 -18.09 -45.23
N VAL A 8 38.36 -17.74 -45.81
CA VAL A 8 37.48 -16.72 -45.25
C VAL A 8 36.54 -17.40 -44.25
N LEU A 9 36.78 -17.18 -42.97
CA LEU A 9 35.89 -17.56 -41.88
C LEU A 9 34.72 -16.59 -41.83
N VAL A 10 33.54 -17.02 -42.26
CA VAL A 10 32.30 -16.28 -42.12
C VAL A 10 31.71 -16.55 -40.73
N PHE A 11 31.85 -15.57 -39.84
CA PHE A 11 31.17 -15.61 -38.54
C PHE A 11 29.69 -15.27 -38.75
N TYR A 12 28.83 -16.25 -38.65
CA TYR A 12 27.39 -16.04 -38.46
C TYR A 12 27.15 -15.57 -37.04
N ALA A 13 26.90 -14.27 -36.85
CA ALA A 13 26.40 -13.75 -35.60
C ALA A 13 24.93 -14.16 -35.46
N PHE A 14 24.67 -15.16 -34.64
CA PHE A 14 23.33 -15.51 -34.19
C PHE A 14 22.89 -14.43 -33.21
N SER A 15 22.09 -13.48 -33.68
CA SER A 15 21.36 -12.55 -32.79
C SER A 15 20.25 -13.33 -32.12
N ALA A 16 20.48 -13.90 -30.98
CA ALA A 16 19.42 -14.40 -30.13
C ALA A 16 18.63 -13.18 -29.63
N SER A 17 17.42 -12.96 -30.15
CA SER A 17 16.47 -12.03 -29.57
C SER A 17 16.06 -12.58 -28.21
N VAL A 18 16.68 -12.06 -27.14
CA VAL A 18 16.19 -12.30 -25.79
C VAL A 18 14.88 -11.52 -25.71
N ASN A 19 13.75 -12.21 -25.83
CA ASN A 19 12.47 -11.66 -25.40
C ASN A 19 12.56 -11.42 -23.91
N GLY A 20 12.96 -10.22 -23.51
CA GLY A 20 12.95 -9.81 -22.12
C GLY A 20 11.50 -9.84 -21.64
N GLN A 21 11.16 -10.78 -20.75
CA GLN A 21 9.90 -10.70 -20.01
C GLN A 21 9.91 -9.39 -19.24
N ASN A 22 8.98 -8.51 -19.56
CA ASN A 22 8.77 -7.29 -18.78
C ASN A 22 8.13 -7.69 -17.46
N TYR A 23 8.90 -7.61 -16.37
CA TYR A 23 8.37 -7.79 -15.02
C TYR A 23 7.72 -6.47 -14.57
N ASP A 24 6.52 -6.53 -13.98
CA ASP A 24 5.92 -5.39 -13.28
C ASP A 24 6.54 -5.31 -11.87
N LEU A 25 7.74 -4.72 -11.81
CA LEU A 25 8.50 -4.57 -10.57
C LEU A 25 8.22 -3.20 -9.96
N ARG A 26 7.76 -3.19 -8.71
CA ARG A 26 7.58 -1.98 -7.90
C ARG A 26 8.49 -2.04 -6.68
N SER A 27 8.97 -0.88 -6.25
CA SER A 27 9.81 -0.80 -5.06
C SER A 27 9.01 -0.44 -3.82
N TYR A 28 9.09 -1.27 -2.78
CA TYR A 28 8.58 -0.93 -1.45
C TYR A 28 9.24 0.33 -0.86
N LEU A 29 10.49 0.61 -1.22
CA LEU A 29 11.26 1.75 -0.71
C LEU A 29 10.78 3.10 -1.26
N GLU A 30 10.04 3.10 -2.37
CA GLU A 30 9.48 4.35 -2.91
C GLU A 30 8.43 4.92 -1.94
N GLU A 31 8.44 6.23 -1.77
CA GLU A 31 7.47 6.94 -0.93
C GLU A 31 6.07 6.89 -1.55
N GLY A 32 5.98 7.00 -2.86
CA GLY A 32 4.73 7.08 -3.59
C GLY A 32 4.28 8.53 -3.80
N PHE A 33 2.98 8.76 -3.80
CA PHE A 33 2.39 10.09 -3.97
C PHE A 33 1.65 10.51 -2.70
N LYS A 34 1.64 11.81 -2.44
CA LYS A 34 0.89 12.38 -1.31
C LYS A 34 -0.61 12.22 -1.54
N ALA A 35 -1.30 11.61 -0.59
CA ALA A 35 -2.75 11.47 -0.63
C ALA A 35 -3.43 12.86 -0.59
N PRO A 36 -4.49 13.09 -1.40
CA PRO A 36 -5.24 14.34 -1.34
C PRO A 36 -6.00 14.46 -0.02
N ASN A 37 -6.03 15.67 0.57
CA ASN A 37 -6.70 15.92 1.86
C ASN A 37 -8.25 15.91 1.75
N THR A 38 -8.82 15.31 0.72
CA THR A 38 -10.28 15.14 0.60
C THR A 38 -10.81 14.13 1.62
N ASN A 39 -10.06 13.04 1.82
CA ASN A 39 -10.44 11.95 2.73
C ASN A 39 -9.36 11.65 3.76
N TYR A 40 -8.33 12.49 3.84
CA TYR A 40 -7.21 12.35 4.74
C TYR A 40 -7.02 13.64 5.52
N ILE A 41 -6.68 13.51 6.80
CA ILE A 41 -6.30 14.62 7.68
C ILE A 41 -4.82 14.45 7.99
N GLY A 42 -4.07 15.55 7.96
CA GLY A 42 -2.62 15.50 8.13
C GLY A 42 -1.90 15.12 6.85
N GLU A 43 -0.94 14.21 6.94
CA GLU A 43 -0.10 13.82 5.82
C GLU A 43 -0.02 12.30 5.66
N ALA A 44 -0.46 11.81 4.51
CA ALA A 44 -0.37 10.41 4.13
C ALA A 44 0.26 10.26 2.73
N TRP A 45 1.03 9.20 2.54
CA TRP A 45 1.71 8.85 1.31
C TRP A 45 1.30 7.46 0.87
N LEU A 46 0.94 7.31 -0.41
CA LEU A 46 0.41 6.08 -0.97
C LEU A 46 1.33 5.59 -2.09
N ASN A 47 1.84 4.38 -1.94
CA ASN A 47 2.61 3.70 -2.98
C ASN A 47 1.86 2.42 -3.40
N PRO A 48 1.14 2.42 -4.52
CA PRO A 48 0.51 1.21 -5.06
C PRO A 48 1.58 0.23 -5.55
N LEU A 49 1.84 -0.82 -4.78
CA LEU A 49 2.81 -1.85 -5.10
C LEU A 49 2.27 -2.85 -6.13
N ILE A 50 1.00 -3.24 -5.98
CA ILE A 50 0.28 -4.09 -6.93
C ILE A 50 -1.09 -3.48 -7.18
N ARG A 51 -1.47 -3.42 -8.44
CA ARG A 51 -2.84 -3.10 -8.87
C ARG A 51 -3.51 -4.37 -9.33
N GLY A 52 -4.68 -4.65 -8.78
CA GLY A 52 -5.48 -5.81 -9.15
C GLY A 52 -5.88 -5.76 -10.64
N ASP A 53 -5.91 -6.92 -11.26
CA ASP A 53 -6.35 -7.13 -12.64
C ASP A 53 -7.17 -8.42 -12.76
N ASN A 54 -7.42 -8.89 -13.98
CA ASN A 54 -8.18 -10.13 -14.23
C ASN A 54 -7.47 -11.39 -13.72
N SER A 55 -6.16 -11.37 -13.51
CA SER A 55 -5.36 -12.49 -13.02
C SER A 55 -5.15 -12.45 -11.50
N LEU A 56 -5.20 -11.26 -10.92
CA LEU A 56 -4.96 -11.00 -9.50
C LEU A 56 -6.01 -10.01 -8.97
N ASN A 57 -7.07 -10.52 -8.37
CA ASN A 57 -8.21 -9.73 -7.93
C ASN A 57 -7.98 -9.00 -6.60
N TYR A 58 -6.82 -8.39 -6.39
CA TYR A 58 -6.58 -7.52 -5.24
C TYR A 58 -5.47 -6.50 -5.50
N ASN A 59 -5.52 -5.41 -4.73
CA ASN A 59 -4.50 -4.37 -4.69
C ASN A 59 -3.60 -4.58 -3.48
N ILE A 60 -2.34 -4.18 -3.57
CA ILE A 60 -1.45 -4.01 -2.43
C ILE A 60 -0.93 -2.58 -2.47
N THR A 61 -1.22 -1.82 -1.42
CA THR A 61 -0.76 -0.44 -1.28
C THR A 61 0.06 -0.30 0.00
N LYS A 62 1.29 0.24 -0.11
CA LYS A 62 1.98 0.78 1.05
C LYS A 62 1.39 2.15 1.36
N ALA A 63 0.87 2.33 2.57
CA ALA A 63 0.31 3.58 3.04
C ALA A 63 1.08 4.04 4.27
N THR A 64 1.77 5.18 4.16
CA THR A 64 2.51 5.79 5.27
C THR A 64 1.79 7.04 5.74
N PHE A 65 1.40 7.07 6.99
CA PHE A 65 0.80 8.20 7.67
C PHE A 65 1.84 8.84 8.57
N LYS A 66 2.07 10.14 8.42
CA LYS A 66 2.89 10.91 9.37
C LYS A 66 2.18 11.01 10.71
N ALA A 67 2.92 11.24 11.78
CA ALA A 67 2.34 11.40 13.12
C ALA A 67 1.13 12.36 13.10
N ASN A 68 0.09 12.06 13.88
CA ASN A 68 -1.14 12.83 13.94
C ASN A 68 -1.90 12.92 12.60
N SER A 69 -1.88 11.87 11.80
CA SER A 69 -2.57 11.80 10.51
C SER A 69 -3.54 10.64 10.47
N THR A 70 -4.71 10.85 9.86
CA THR A 70 -5.79 9.87 9.78
C THR A 70 -6.51 9.96 8.44
N LEU A 71 -7.41 9.03 8.20
CA LEU A 71 -8.36 9.09 7.09
C LEU A 71 -9.81 9.00 7.59
N ASN A 72 -10.74 9.35 6.73
CA ASN A 72 -12.16 9.33 7.04
C ASN A 72 -12.70 7.89 7.21
N TRP A 73 -13.88 7.77 7.82
CA TRP A 73 -14.63 6.54 7.84
C TRP A 73 -14.88 6.03 6.43
N HIS A 74 -14.67 4.75 6.23
CA HIS A 74 -14.85 4.10 4.94
C HIS A 74 -15.13 2.61 5.11
N LYS A 75 -15.57 1.99 4.04
CA LYS A 75 -15.76 0.54 3.94
C LYS A 75 -15.35 0.01 2.57
N HIS A 76 -15.24 -1.29 2.47
CA HIS A 76 -14.99 -2.00 1.22
C HIS A 76 -16.01 -3.12 1.04
N THR A 77 -16.40 -3.41 -0.20
CA THR A 77 -17.29 -4.54 -0.52
C THR A 77 -16.60 -5.91 -0.35
N SER A 78 -15.29 -5.92 -0.20
CA SER A 78 -14.45 -7.10 0.04
C SER A 78 -13.68 -6.98 1.35
N PRO A 79 -13.16 -8.08 1.92
CA PRO A 79 -12.27 -7.98 3.06
C PRO A 79 -11.05 -7.14 2.74
N GLN A 80 -10.58 -6.37 3.73
CA GLN A 80 -9.26 -5.73 3.70
C GLN A 80 -8.36 -6.41 4.74
N VAL A 81 -7.09 -6.60 4.39
CA VAL A 81 -6.05 -6.97 5.36
C VAL A 81 -5.09 -5.79 5.50
N ILE A 82 -4.83 -5.42 6.75
CA ILE A 82 -3.86 -4.39 7.13
C ILE A 82 -2.72 -5.07 7.87
N ILE A 83 -1.49 -4.86 7.42
CA ILE A 83 -0.27 -5.33 8.08
C ILE A 83 0.53 -4.10 8.51
N VAL A 84 0.85 -3.99 9.81
CA VAL A 84 1.69 -2.91 10.31
C VAL A 84 3.15 -3.28 10.10
N VAL A 85 3.86 -2.51 9.29
CA VAL A 85 5.28 -2.78 8.98
C VAL A 85 6.23 -1.81 9.66
N GLU A 86 5.76 -0.62 10.03
CA GLU A 86 6.54 0.39 10.75
C GLU A 86 5.64 1.22 11.67
N GLY A 87 6.16 1.67 12.81
CA GLY A 87 5.55 2.66 13.68
C GLY A 87 4.36 2.17 14.51
N ILE A 88 3.47 3.10 14.86
CA ILE A 88 2.31 2.88 15.73
C ILE A 88 1.08 3.53 15.10
N GLY A 89 0.00 2.77 15.02
CA GLY A 89 -1.28 3.26 14.50
C GLY A 89 -2.46 2.97 15.39
N TYR A 90 -3.61 3.47 14.97
CA TYR A 90 -4.90 3.18 15.59
C TYR A 90 -5.86 2.65 14.51
N TYR A 91 -6.82 1.85 14.96
CA TYR A 91 -7.90 1.32 14.14
C TYR A 91 -9.19 1.29 14.93
N GLN A 92 -10.29 1.59 14.26
CA GLN A 92 -11.62 1.47 14.85
C GLN A 92 -12.63 1.03 13.80
N GLU A 93 -13.47 0.05 14.16
CA GLU A 93 -14.72 -0.22 13.45
C GLU A 93 -15.87 0.57 14.08
N LYS A 94 -16.89 0.88 13.29
CA LYS A 94 -18.09 1.58 13.77
C LYS A 94 -18.69 0.83 14.97
N ASP A 95 -19.09 1.59 15.98
CA ASP A 95 -19.69 1.10 17.23
C ASP A 95 -18.82 0.15 18.07
N LYS A 96 -17.50 0.08 17.78
CA LYS A 96 -16.55 -0.69 18.59
C LYS A 96 -15.48 0.22 19.21
N PRO A 97 -14.88 -0.22 20.34
CA PRO A 97 -13.69 0.46 20.87
C PRO A 97 -12.57 0.49 19.84
N ALA A 98 -11.85 1.60 19.80
CA ALA A 98 -10.62 1.68 19.02
C ALA A 98 -9.50 0.83 19.64
N ILE A 99 -8.59 0.37 18.81
CA ILE A 99 -7.42 -0.40 19.21
C ILE A 99 -6.13 0.24 18.74
N LYS A 100 -5.06 0.02 19.48
CA LYS A 100 -3.69 0.38 19.09
C LYS A 100 -3.11 -0.76 18.27
N LEU A 101 -2.43 -0.40 17.17
CA LEU A 101 -1.73 -1.31 16.29
C LEU A 101 -0.22 -1.03 16.37
N ILE A 102 0.57 -2.10 16.43
CA ILE A 102 2.02 -2.04 16.47
C ILE A 102 2.65 -2.89 15.36
N VAL A 103 3.93 -2.72 15.13
CA VAL A 103 4.67 -3.50 14.12
C VAL A 103 4.49 -4.99 14.31
N GLY A 104 4.11 -5.68 13.23
CA GLY A 104 3.85 -7.12 13.21
C GLY A 104 2.36 -7.48 13.36
N ASP A 105 1.50 -6.53 13.75
CA ASP A 105 0.07 -6.79 13.81
C ASP A 105 -0.51 -6.99 12.40
N VAL A 106 -1.40 -7.98 12.30
CA VAL A 106 -2.16 -8.29 11.09
C VAL A 106 -3.64 -8.24 11.43
N LEU A 107 -4.35 -7.32 10.82
CA LEU A 107 -5.77 -7.09 11.05
C LEU A 107 -6.56 -7.43 9.79
N LYS A 108 -7.66 -8.18 9.95
CA LYS A 108 -8.64 -8.42 8.89
C LYS A 108 -9.90 -7.59 9.16
N CYS A 109 -10.17 -6.64 8.28
CA CYS A 109 -11.43 -5.89 8.24
C CYS A 109 -12.46 -6.70 7.44
N ALA A 110 -13.66 -6.91 7.99
CA ALA A 110 -14.71 -7.62 7.28
C ALA A 110 -15.33 -6.74 6.17
N PRO A 111 -15.95 -7.36 5.13
CA PRO A 111 -16.68 -6.61 4.12
C PRO A 111 -17.79 -5.75 4.74
N ASP A 112 -18.04 -4.61 4.13
CA ASP A 112 -19.14 -3.67 4.47
C ASP A 112 -19.10 -3.09 5.89
N ILE A 113 -18.03 -3.34 6.65
CA ILE A 113 -17.85 -2.74 7.98
C ILE A 113 -17.17 -1.39 7.83
N GLU A 114 -17.84 -0.35 8.32
CA GLU A 114 -17.25 0.99 8.40
C GLU A 114 -16.12 1.00 9.42
N HIS A 115 -14.98 1.52 8.99
CA HIS A 115 -13.78 1.62 9.81
C HIS A 115 -12.90 2.80 9.39
N TRP A 116 -11.94 3.12 10.24
CA TRP A 116 -10.84 4.02 9.93
C TRP A 116 -9.55 3.50 10.54
N HIS A 117 -8.43 3.95 10.02
CA HIS A 117 -7.10 3.72 10.58
C HIS A 117 -6.23 4.96 10.44
N SER A 118 -5.23 5.08 11.30
CA SER A 118 -4.43 6.30 11.42
C SER A 118 -3.02 5.97 11.91
N SER A 119 -2.15 6.98 11.91
CA SER A 119 -0.96 6.99 12.78
C SER A 119 -1.36 7.26 14.22
N SER A 120 -0.41 7.10 15.17
CA SER A 120 -0.58 7.68 16.52
C SER A 120 -0.30 9.19 16.50
N LYS A 121 -0.50 9.84 17.64
CA LYS A 121 -0.22 11.29 17.77
C LYS A 121 1.27 11.61 17.62
N GLU A 122 2.12 10.70 18.09
CA GLU A 122 3.57 10.92 18.24
C GLU A 122 4.43 10.11 17.27
N SER A 123 3.85 9.12 16.59
CA SER A 123 4.60 8.22 15.70
C SER A 123 3.95 8.11 14.34
N ASP A 124 4.77 8.15 13.30
CA ASP A 124 4.38 7.69 11.97
C ASP A 124 3.94 6.22 12.03
N VAL A 125 3.20 5.79 11.03
CA VAL A 125 2.89 4.38 10.81
C VAL A 125 2.95 4.05 9.33
N THR A 126 3.42 2.86 9.00
CA THR A 126 3.35 2.33 7.64
C THR A 126 2.56 1.02 7.64
N TYR A 127 1.56 0.98 6.79
CA TYR A 127 0.71 -0.20 6.55
C TYR A 127 0.96 -0.78 5.16
N LEU A 128 0.89 -2.11 5.05
CA LEU A 128 0.53 -2.76 3.80
C LEU A 128 -0.97 -3.05 3.86
N ALA A 129 -1.72 -2.38 2.98
CA ALA A 129 -3.15 -2.59 2.81
C ALA A 129 -3.40 -3.48 1.60
N ILE A 130 -4.08 -4.61 1.81
CA ILE A 130 -4.45 -5.58 0.77
C ILE A 130 -5.97 -5.61 0.69
N TYR A 131 -6.53 -5.28 -0.45
CA TYR A 131 -7.99 -5.16 -0.64
C TYR A 131 -8.37 -5.34 -2.10
N SER A 132 -9.61 -5.70 -2.36
CA SER A 132 -10.22 -5.68 -3.70
C SER A 132 -11.36 -4.67 -3.78
N GLY A 133 -11.72 -4.32 -5.00
CA GLY A 133 -12.81 -3.36 -5.24
C GLY A 133 -12.45 -1.92 -4.90
N GLU A 134 -13.48 -1.13 -4.71
CA GLU A 134 -13.37 0.31 -4.44
C GLU A 134 -13.53 0.62 -2.95
N THR A 135 -13.05 1.79 -2.56
CA THR A 135 -13.26 2.35 -1.22
C THR A 135 -14.49 3.24 -1.25
N GLU A 136 -15.48 2.96 -0.42
CA GLU A 136 -16.64 3.83 -0.19
C GLU A 136 -16.41 4.67 1.07
N TRP A 137 -16.29 5.99 0.87
CA TRP A 137 -16.14 6.94 1.97
C TRP A 137 -17.52 7.26 2.54
N THR A 138 -17.68 7.18 3.87
CA THR A 138 -18.99 7.29 4.52
C THR A 138 -19.12 8.55 5.36
N GLU A 139 -18.29 8.75 6.37
CA GLU A 139 -18.35 9.89 7.28
C GLU A 139 -16.98 10.58 7.42
N ILE A 140 -16.99 11.86 7.76
CA ILE A 140 -15.77 12.58 8.11
C ILE A 140 -15.36 12.19 9.53
N LEU A 141 -14.11 11.74 9.69
CA LEU A 141 -13.50 11.63 11.01
C LEU A 141 -12.91 12.99 11.39
N THR A 142 -13.53 13.68 12.36
CA THR A 142 -13.04 14.99 12.79
C THR A 142 -11.75 14.85 13.60
N GLN A 143 -10.93 15.89 13.60
CA GLN A 143 -9.73 15.95 14.44
C GLN A 143 -10.07 15.75 15.92
N GLU A 144 -11.19 16.32 16.38
CA GLU A 144 -11.65 16.16 17.77
C GLU A 144 -11.95 14.70 18.11
N SER A 145 -12.68 14.00 17.24
CA SER A 145 -12.98 12.57 17.44
C SER A 145 -11.72 11.71 17.47
N TYR A 146 -10.79 11.97 16.54
CA TYR A 146 -9.48 11.30 16.54
C TYR A 146 -8.71 11.58 17.84
N ASP A 147 -8.68 12.82 18.31
CA ASP A 147 -7.98 13.22 19.54
C ASP A 147 -8.55 12.53 20.79
N GLN A 148 -9.88 12.40 20.86
CA GLN A 148 -10.54 11.67 21.94
C GLN A 148 -10.14 10.19 21.97
N VAL A 149 -10.08 9.54 20.81
CA VAL A 149 -9.62 8.15 20.70
C VAL A 149 -8.14 8.03 21.07
N ALA A 150 -7.30 8.88 20.52
CA ALA A 150 -5.86 8.88 20.80
C ALA A 150 -5.55 9.04 22.30
N ALA A 151 -6.33 9.85 23.02
CA ALA A 151 -6.18 10.05 24.47
C ALA A 151 -6.44 8.77 25.28
N GLN A 152 -7.26 7.84 24.76
CA GLN A 152 -7.60 6.57 25.41
C GLN A 152 -6.59 5.46 25.12
N LEU A 153 -5.79 5.58 24.05
CA LEU A 153 -4.89 4.55 23.54
C LEU A 153 -3.40 4.81 23.83
N LYS A 154 -3.12 5.74 24.72
CA LYS A 154 -1.73 6.10 25.14
C LYS A 154 -0.96 4.94 25.76
#